data_c21a39d09dc1d00cd4f83c24ede55a98
#
_entry.id   c21a39d09dc1d00cd4f83c24ede55a98
#
_cell.length_a   1.000
_cell.length_b   1.000
_cell.length_c   1.000
_cell.angle_alpha   90.00
_cell.angle_beta   90.00
_cell.angle_gamma   90.00
#
_symmetry.space_group_name_H-M   'P 1'
#
loop_
_entity.id
_entity.type
_entity.pdbx_description
1 polymer ?
#
loop_
_entity_poly.entity_id
_entity_poly.type
_entity_poly.pdbx_seq_one_letter_code
_entity_poly.pdbx_strand_id
1 'polypeptide(L)'
;MLFLHHIYTNMSESIEKTIDIDKILAGKMGAKVKYVPRFLVKWLKHIIHQDEVNRFLWESRNLSGTEWLSECVRYLKMDVEIVGEENLPDKNDGRLYTFVSNHPLGGQDGVCLGSIIGRHYDG
;
A
#
# COMPACT_ATOMS: atom_id res chain seq x y z
N MET A 1 3.08 33.51 -8.65
CA MET A 1 2.39 32.40 -9.31
C MET A 1 3.31 31.50 -10.15
N LEU A 2 4.53 31.89 -10.48
CA LEU A 2 5.53 31.10 -11.23
C LEU A 2 6.31 30.09 -10.37
N PHE A 3 6.45 30.31 -9.06
CA PHE A 3 7.24 29.45 -8.16
C PHE A 3 6.59 28.10 -7.87
N LEU A 4 5.28 28.05 -7.78
CA LEU A 4 4.54 26.79 -7.51
C LEU A 4 4.54 25.85 -8.73
N HIS A 5 4.58 26.38 -9.93
CA HIS A 5 4.62 25.56 -11.16
C HIS A 5 5.98 24.87 -11.35
N HIS A 6 7.07 25.50 -10.91
CA HIS A 6 8.43 24.93 -10.97
C HIS A 6 8.66 23.80 -9.96
N ILE A 7 8.00 23.87 -8.80
CA ILE A 7 8.06 22.81 -7.77
C ILE A 7 7.28 21.57 -8.25
N TYR A 8 6.12 21.76 -8.87
CA TYR A 8 5.33 20.65 -9.43
C TYR A 8 6.03 19.93 -10.59
N THR A 9 6.76 20.64 -11.44
CA THR A 9 7.46 20.06 -12.59
C THR A 9 8.69 19.25 -12.15
N ASN A 10 9.41 19.67 -11.09
CA ASN A 10 10.55 18.94 -10.55
C ASN A 10 10.15 17.72 -9.70
N MET A 11 8.94 17.68 -9.11
CA MET A 11 8.46 16.52 -8.38
C MET A 11 8.04 15.35 -9.28
N SER A 12 7.70 15.61 -10.54
CA SER A 12 7.29 14.54 -11.46
C SER A 12 8.44 13.72 -12.06
N GLU A 13 9.68 14.23 -11.98
CA GLU A 13 10.85 13.58 -12.57
C GLU A 13 11.55 12.53 -11.70
N SER A 14 11.20 12.42 -10.40
CA SER A 14 11.93 11.56 -9.46
C SER A 14 11.09 10.52 -8.72
N ILE A 15 9.82 10.30 -9.08
CA ILE A 15 9.05 9.22 -8.47
C ILE A 15 9.57 7.89 -9.03
N GLU A 16 10.36 7.19 -8.22
CA GLU A 16 10.78 5.84 -8.55
C GLU A 16 9.54 4.93 -8.69
N LYS A 17 9.38 4.33 -9.87
CA LYS A 17 8.26 3.43 -10.12
C LYS A 17 8.50 2.11 -9.42
N THR A 18 7.98 1.97 -8.21
CA THR A 18 8.02 0.73 -7.44
C THR A 18 7.19 -0.36 -8.12
N ILE A 19 6.02 0.01 -8.66
CA ILE A 19 5.17 -0.88 -9.45
C ILE A 19 5.24 -0.43 -10.91
N ASP A 20 5.80 -1.29 -11.77
CA ASP A 20 5.91 -1.07 -13.22
C ASP A 20 5.37 -2.30 -13.96
N ILE A 21 4.19 -2.17 -14.52
CA ILE A 21 3.52 -3.25 -15.26
C ILE A 21 4.32 -3.69 -16.48
N ASP A 22 5.01 -2.78 -17.16
CA ASP A 22 5.83 -3.17 -18.31
C ASP A 22 6.97 -4.10 -17.88
N LYS A 23 7.65 -3.78 -16.78
CA LYS A 23 8.73 -4.62 -16.23
C LYS A 23 8.19 -5.96 -15.71
N ILE A 24 7.03 -5.96 -15.05
CA ILE A 24 6.39 -7.19 -14.55
C ILE A 24 6.02 -8.11 -15.70
N LEU A 25 5.39 -7.58 -16.74
CA LEU A 25 5.02 -8.35 -17.94
C LEU A 25 6.25 -8.87 -18.66
N ALA A 26 7.28 -8.04 -18.85
CA ALA A 26 8.52 -8.47 -19.48
C ALA A 26 9.21 -9.59 -18.69
N GLY A 27 9.25 -9.50 -17.37
CA GLY A 27 9.81 -10.53 -16.50
C GLY A 27 9.05 -11.85 -16.54
N LYS A 28 7.72 -11.81 -16.59
CA LYS A 28 6.88 -13.02 -16.62
C LYS A 28 6.74 -13.64 -18.01
N MET A 29 6.64 -12.84 -19.06
CA MET A 29 6.36 -13.30 -20.42
C MET A 29 7.62 -13.35 -21.31
N GLY A 30 8.72 -12.74 -20.90
CA GLY A 30 9.96 -12.68 -21.68
C GLY A 30 9.72 -12.10 -23.09
N ALA A 31 10.25 -12.77 -24.11
CA ALA A 31 10.10 -12.33 -25.50
C ALA A 31 8.64 -12.30 -25.99
N LYS A 32 7.70 -12.98 -25.31
CA LYS A 32 6.28 -13.00 -25.68
C LYS A 32 5.56 -11.70 -25.35
N VAL A 33 6.14 -10.83 -24.53
CA VAL A 33 5.55 -9.52 -24.19
C VAL A 33 5.28 -8.66 -25.42
N LYS A 34 6.05 -8.83 -26.49
CA LYS A 34 5.87 -8.10 -27.76
C LYS A 34 4.53 -8.38 -28.47
N TYR A 35 3.88 -9.50 -28.14
CA TYR A 35 2.56 -9.86 -28.67
C TYR A 35 1.40 -9.32 -27.85
N VAL A 36 1.68 -8.73 -26.67
CA VAL A 36 0.64 -8.12 -25.85
C VAL A 36 0.25 -6.76 -26.45
N PRO A 37 -1.01 -6.56 -26.82
CA PRO A 37 -1.46 -5.30 -27.38
C PRO A 37 -1.24 -4.15 -26.40
N ARG A 38 -0.72 -3.03 -26.88
CA ARG A 38 -0.41 -1.84 -26.04
C ARG A 38 -1.65 -1.27 -25.36
N PHE A 39 -2.84 -1.37 -25.97
CA PHE A 39 -4.08 -0.92 -25.36
C PHE A 39 -4.42 -1.75 -24.10
N LEU A 40 -4.14 -3.06 -24.11
CA LEU A 40 -4.36 -3.94 -22.97
C LEU A 40 -3.44 -3.60 -21.80
N VAL A 41 -2.17 -3.31 -22.09
CA VAL A 41 -1.21 -2.87 -21.07
C VAL A 41 -1.65 -1.52 -20.46
N LYS A 42 -2.08 -0.59 -21.30
CA LYS A 42 -2.59 0.71 -20.85
C LYS A 42 -3.86 0.57 -20.00
N TRP A 43 -4.76 -0.29 -20.41
CA TRP A 43 -5.98 -0.61 -19.67
C TRP A 43 -5.66 -1.24 -18.31
N LEU A 44 -4.72 -2.19 -18.25
CA LEU A 44 -4.28 -2.82 -17.00
C LEU A 44 -3.67 -1.79 -16.03
N LYS A 45 -2.79 -0.91 -16.53
CA LYS A 45 -2.22 0.20 -15.74
C LYS A 45 -3.30 1.10 -15.16
N HIS A 46 -4.35 1.37 -15.94
CA HIS A 46 -5.48 2.17 -15.49
C HIS A 46 -6.28 1.48 -14.39
N ILE A 47 -6.60 0.20 -14.54
CA ILE A 47 -7.37 -0.56 -13.53
C ILE A 47 -6.63 -0.66 -12.20
N ILE A 48 -5.33 -0.91 -12.23
CA ILE A 48 -4.55 -1.01 -11.00
C ILE A 48 -4.16 0.35 -10.41
N HIS A 49 -4.55 1.45 -11.05
CA HIS A 49 -4.18 2.81 -10.63
C HIS A 49 -2.67 2.97 -10.39
N GLN A 50 -1.85 2.43 -11.30
CA GLN A 50 -0.40 2.32 -11.15
C GLN A 50 0.26 3.63 -10.69
N ASP A 51 -0.11 4.76 -11.27
CA ASP A 51 0.52 6.05 -10.97
C ASP A 51 0.12 6.56 -9.58
N GLU A 52 -1.13 6.33 -9.15
CA GLU A 52 -1.63 6.69 -7.82
C GLU A 52 -0.95 5.85 -6.74
N VAL A 53 -0.84 4.53 -6.96
CA VAL A 53 -0.17 3.63 -6.03
C VAL A 53 1.31 3.97 -5.92
N ASN A 54 2.01 4.23 -7.02
CA ASN A 54 3.41 4.63 -6.99
C ASN A 54 3.61 5.98 -6.26
N ARG A 55 2.69 6.91 -6.44
CA ARG A 55 2.71 8.18 -5.70
C ARG A 55 2.57 7.93 -4.20
N PHE A 56 1.58 7.14 -3.79
CA PHE A 56 1.38 6.78 -2.39
C PHE A 56 2.62 6.12 -1.79
N LEU A 57 3.21 5.14 -2.48
CA LEU A 57 4.43 4.46 -2.02
C LEU A 57 5.62 5.43 -1.88
N TRP A 58 5.72 6.39 -2.79
CA TRP A 58 6.75 7.42 -2.71
C TRP A 58 6.52 8.39 -1.53
N GLU A 59 5.30 8.86 -1.35
CA GLU A 59 4.94 9.78 -0.26
C GLU A 59 5.12 9.12 1.10
N SER A 60 4.77 7.84 1.22
CA SER A 60 4.87 7.05 2.46
C SER A 60 6.21 6.34 2.66
N ARG A 61 7.22 6.56 1.81
CA ARG A 61 8.50 5.82 1.83
C ARG A 61 9.31 5.94 3.13
N ASN A 62 9.07 6.99 3.91
CA ASN A 62 9.75 7.23 5.19
C ASN A 62 9.00 6.60 6.38
N LEU A 63 7.79 6.09 6.14
CA LEU A 63 6.99 5.42 7.16
C LEU A 63 7.32 3.91 7.17
N SER A 64 7.23 3.31 8.34
CA SER A 64 7.44 1.87 8.51
C SER A 64 6.53 1.31 9.61
N GLY A 65 6.40 -0.02 9.67
CA GLY A 65 5.63 -0.68 10.72
C GLY A 65 4.19 -0.18 10.80
N THR A 66 3.74 0.10 12.01
CA THR A 66 2.38 0.53 12.33
C THR A 66 2.00 1.86 11.69
N GLU A 67 2.95 2.79 11.57
CA GLU A 67 2.71 4.09 10.94
C GLU A 67 2.37 3.93 9.45
N TRP A 68 3.12 3.08 8.75
CA TRP A 68 2.85 2.79 7.33
C TRP A 68 1.50 2.08 7.15
N LEU A 69 1.17 1.10 7.99
CA LEU A 69 -0.11 0.40 7.94
C LEU A 69 -1.29 1.36 8.21
N SER A 70 -1.14 2.26 9.18
CA SER A 70 -2.15 3.29 9.48
C SER A 70 -2.34 4.27 8.33
N GLU A 71 -1.26 4.64 7.64
CA GLU A 71 -1.32 5.47 6.45
C GLU A 71 -2.01 4.75 5.28
N CYS A 72 -1.81 3.42 5.13
CA CYS A 72 -2.55 2.62 4.15
C CYS A 72 -4.06 2.64 4.44
N VAL A 73 -4.47 2.45 5.71
CA VAL A 73 -5.89 2.54 6.12
C VAL A 73 -6.48 3.90 5.73
N ARG A 74 -5.75 4.98 6.02
CA ARG A 74 -6.16 6.34 5.69
C ARG A 74 -6.25 6.58 4.17
N TYR A 75 -5.24 6.16 3.43
CA TYR A 75 -5.17 6.31 1.96
C TYR A 75 -6.33 5.57 1.27
N LEU A 76 -6.60 4.36 1.71
CA LEU A 76 -7.69 3.53 1.17
C LEU A 76 -9.07 3.98 1.67
N LYS A 77 -9.13 5.00 2.53
CA LYS A 77 -10.36 5.53 3.14
C LYS A 77 -11.20 4.42 3.77
N MET A 78 -10.53 3.46 4.41
CA MET A 78 -11.23 2.37 5.08
C MET A 78 -11.90 2.87 6.36
N ASP A 79 -13.20 2.61 6.47
CA ASP A 79 -13.95 2.81 7.71
C ASP A 79 -13.83 1.52 8.54
N VAL A 80 -13.13 1.63 9.67
CA VAL A 80 -12.77 0.47 10.49
C VAL A 80 -13.49 0.58 11.84
N GLU A 81 -14.45 -0.29 12.06
CA GLU A 81 -15.10 -0.46 13.34
C GLU A 81 -14.44 -1.61 14.11
N ILE A 82 -14.03 -1.34 15.35
CA ILE A 82 -13.41 -2.33 16.23
C ILE A 82 -14.43 -2.71 17.30
N VAL A 83 -14.77 -3.99 17.35
CA VAL A 83 -15.69 -4.52 18.37
C VAL A 83 -14.91 -5.50 19.24
N GLY A 84 -14.95 -5.30 20.55
CA GLY A 84 -14.28 -6.19 21.50
C GLY A 84 -12.81 -5.87 21.72
N GLU A 85 -12.36 -4.63 21.49
CA GLU A 85 -10.98 -4.20 21.74
C GLU A 85 -10.53 -4.48 23.18
N GLU A 86 -11.47 -4.43 24.14
CA GLU A 86 -11.26 -4.75 25.55
C GLU A 86 -10.85 -6.21 25.81
N ASN A 87 -11.04 -7.09 24.82
CA ASN A 87 -10.64 -8.51 24.91
C ASN A 87 -9.20 -8.75 24.40
N LEU A 88 -8.53 -7.72 23.89
CA LEU A 88 -7.13 -7.87 23.50
C LEU A 88 -6.27 -8.14 24.74
N PRO A 89 -5.28 -9.04 24.64
CA PRO A 89 -4.36 -9.32 25.73
C PRO A 89 -3.64 -8.06 26.22
N ASP A 90 -3.36 -8.01 27.55
CA ASP A 90 -2.59 -6.90 28.12
C ASP A 90 -1.17 -6.89 27.53
N LYS A 91 -0.73 -5.75 27.03
CA LYS A 91 0.60 -5.55 26.48
C LYS A 91 1.74 -5.74 27.48
N ASN A 92 1.42 -5.66 28.79
CA ASN A 92 2.41 -5.74 29.86
C ASN A 92 2.46 -7.11 30.56
N ASP A 93 1.73 -8.11 30.09
CA ASP A 93 1.68 -9.44 30.74
C ASP A 93 2.92 -10.32 30.44
N GLY A 94 3.83 -9.85 29.60
CA GLY A 94 5.08 -10.53 29.28
C GLY A 94 4.95 -11.79 28.40
N ARG A 95 3.77 -12.04 27.84
CA ARG A 95 3.49 -13.19 26.99
C ARG A 95 3.65 -12.82 25.51
N LEU A 96 3.90 -13.83 24.69
CA LEU A 96 3.90 -13.71 23.23
C LEU A 96 2.56 -14.19 22.68
N TYR A 97 1.96 -13.39 21.81
CA TYR A 97 0.69 -13.68 21.19
C TYR A 97 0.82 -13.82 19.68
N THR A 98 0.07 -14.74 19.10
CA THR A 98 -0.11 -14.86 17.66
C THR A 98 -1.55 -14.53 17.33
N PHE A 99 -1.73 -13.48 16.54
CA PHE A 99 -3.03 -13.07 16.07
C PHE A 99 -3.36 -13.75 14.75
N VAL A 100 -4.57 -14.27 14.65
CA VAL A 100 -5.08 -14.94 13.44
C VAL A 100 -6.44 -14.34 13.08
N SER A 101 -6.70 -14.20 11.78
CA SER A 101 -7.99 -13.71 11.30
C SER A 101 -8.40 -14.39 10.01
N ASN A 102 -9.69 -14.34 9.70
CA ASN A 102 -10.16 -14.59 8.34
C ASN A 102 -9.62 -13.50 7.43
N HIS A 103 -9.54 -13.82 6.14
CA HIS A 103 -8.90 -12.94 5.18
C HIS A 103 -9.72 -12.80 3.88
N PRO A 104 -11.03 -12.49 3.99
CA PRO A 104 -11.93 -12.48 2.84
C PRO A 104 -11.63 -11.35 1.83
N LEU A 105 -11.10 -10.22 2.29
CA LEU A 105 -10.82 -9.05 1.45
C LEU A 105 -9.35 -8.96 1.01
N GLY A 106 -8.53 -9.96 1.33
CA GLY A 106 -7.13 -10.01 0.92
C GLY A 106 -6.25 -9.02 1.70
N GLY A 107 -5.43 -8.22 1.00
CA GLY A 107 -4.45 -7.33 1.62
C GLY A 107 -5.04 -6.30 2.59
N GLN A 108 -6.28 -5.89 2.39
CA GLN A 108 -6.95 -4.90 3.23
C GLN A 108 -7.13 -5.39 4.68
N ASP A 109 -7.55 -6.65 4.86
CA ASP A 109 -7.72 -7.23 6.19
C ASP A 109 -6.41 -7.26 6.97
N GLY A 110 -5.32 -7.64 6.30
CA GLY A 110 -3.98 -7.66 6.90
C GLY A 110 -3.50 -6.27 7.31
N VAL A 111 -3.75 -5.26 6.46
CA VAL A 111 -3.41 -3.87 6.75
C VAL A 111 -4.20 -3.34 7.95
N CYS A 112 -5.52 -3.59 8.00
CA CYS A 112 -6.37 -3.20 9.12
C CYS A 112 -5.92 -3.87 10.41
N LEU A 113 -5.79 -5.19 10.40
CA LEU A 113 -5.38 -5.96 11.58
C LEU A 113 -4.02 -5.51 12.10
N GLY A 114 -3.04 -5.38 11.22
CA GLY A 114 -1.70 -4.91 11.58
C GLY A 114 -1.70 -3.50 12.15
N SER A 115 -2.50 -2.59 11.59
CA SER A 115 -2.65 -1.23 12.10
C SER A 115 -3.29 -1.20 13.50
N ILE A 116 -4.32 -2.04 13.75
CA ILE A 116 -5.01 -2.12 15.04
C ILE A 116 -4.07 -2.68 16.11
N ILE A 117 -3.48 -3.84 15.82
CA ILE A 117 -2.59 -4.53 16.77
C ILE A 117 -1.33 -3.69 17.05
N GLY A 118 -0.72 -3.13 16.01
CA GLY A 118 0.45 -2.30 16.18
C GLY A 118 0.18 -1.08 17.06
N ARG A 119 -0.94 -0.40 16.89
CA ARG A 119 -1.33 0.72 17.78
C ARG A 119 -1.60 0.30 19.20
N HIS A 120 -2.22 -0.87 19.40
CA HIS A 120 -2.52 -1.38 20.74
C HIS A 120 -1.24 -1.76 21.52
N TYR A 121 -0.24 -2.30 20.83
CA TYR A 121 1.00 -2.79 21.45
C TYR A 121 2.21 -1.86 21.26
N ASP A 122 2.03 -0.63 20.79
CA ASP A 122 3.09 0.39 20.59
C ASP A 122 4.20 -0.07 19.62
N GLY A 123 3.88 -0.94 18.64
CA GLY A 123 4.84 -1.60 17.76
C GLY A 123 4.90 -1.10 16.34
#